data_c312f38c63cc073303641605f0e0aa6e
#
_entry.id   c312f38c63cc073303641605f0e0aa6e
#
_cell.length_a   1.000
_cell.length_b   1.000
_cell.length_c   1.000
_cell.angle_alpha   90.00
_cell.angle_beta   90.00
_cell.angle_gamma   90.00
#
_symmetry.space_group_name_H-M   'P 1'
#
loop_
_entity.id
_entity.type
_entity.pdbx_description
1 polymer ?
#
loop_
_entity_poly.entity_id
_entity_poly.type
_entity_poly.pdbx_seq_one_letter_code
_entity_poly.pdbx_strand_id
1 'polypeptide(L)'
;FVKLLAWCGVFIALITCLPVFNQWIASVSTQDVAQADSVVERATSGYLRLDMWNQALVAISEKPWFGYGWNQTGMAQIAAFDLYPSHEWYKTAHNVILDLLIWNGIPVGGLIIVYMACWLYWLNNGIKDTVSIAAGLMVCAILIHALLEYPIHYAYFLLPLGFLLGIIQAQYPRLPTVNLNSSVTVSIIAIGLVSLGLIYRD
;
A
#
# COMPACT_ATOMS: atom_id res chain seq x y z
N PHE A 1 25.79 10.47 -8.38
CA PHE A 1 24.76 11.51 -8.38
C PHE A 1 24.36 11.89 -9.81
N VAL A 2 25.31 12.23 -10.70
CA VAL A 2 25.05 12.61 -12.11
C VAL A 2 24.30 11.51 -12.88
N LYS A 3 24.70 10.24 -12.73
CA LYS A 3 24.01 9.10 -13.38
C LYS A 3 22.55 8.95 -12.90
N LEU A 4 22.29 9.18 -11.61
CA LEU A 4 20.92 9.12 -11.06
C LEU A 4 20.06 10.24 -11.65
N LEU A 5 20.56 11.47 -11.71
CA LEU A 5 19.86 12.59 -12.32
C LEU A 5 19.59 12.37 -13.81
N ALA A 6 20.54 11.77 -14.54
CA ALA A 6 20.36 11.41 -15.94
C ALA A 6 19.24 10.37 -16.12
N TRP A 7 19.18 9.33 -15.26
CA TRP A 7 18.11 8.34 -15.29
C TRP A 7 16.75 8.94 -14.92
N CYS A 8 16.69 9.82 -13.92
CA CYS A 8 15.46 10.57 -13.59
C CYS A 8 14.99 11.41 -14.78
N GLY A 9 15.90 12.10 -15.46
CA GLY A 9 15.61 12.88 -16.65
C GLY A 9 15.05 12.03 -17.80
N VAL A 10 15.67 10.88 -18.08
CA VAL A 10 15.19 9.92 -19.10
C VAL A 10 13.80 9.40 -18.72
N PHE A 11 13.57 9.04 -17.44
CA PHE A 11 12.29 8.57 -16.96
C PHE A 11 11.19 9.63 -17.12
N ILE A 12 11.44 10.88 -16.75
CA ILE A 12 10.51 11.99 -16.91
C ILE A 12 10.21 12.22 -18.40
N ALA A 13 11.23 12.21 -19.25
CA ALA A 13 11.06 12.38 -20.70
C ALA A 13 10.21 11.25 -21.30
N LEU A 14 10.43 9.99 -20.89
CA LEU A 14 9.62 8.85 -21.34
C LEU A 14 8.14 9.01 -20.91
N ILE A 15 7.88 9.39 -19.66
CA ILE A 15 6.51 9.60 -19.16
C ILE A 15 5.81 10.73 -19.92
N THR A 16 6.49 11.83 -20.17
CA THR A 16 5.92 12.98 -20.92
C THR A 16 5.69 12.68 -22.39
N CYS A 17 6.47 11.78 -23.00
CA CYS A 17 6.29 11.34 -24.39
C CYS A 17 5.22 10.24 -24.56
N LEU A 18 4.87 9.50 -23.50
CA LEU A 18 3.88 8.41 -23.54
C LEU A 18 2.51 8.83 -24.12
N PRO A 19 1.90 9.99 -23.78
CA PRO A 19 0.64 10.41 -24.35
C PRO A 19 0.72 10.63 -25.86
N VAL A 20 1.81 11.22 -26.34
CA VAL A 20 2.02 11.47 -27.78
C VAL A 20 2.17 10.13 -28.52
N PHE A 21 2.90 9.20 -27.92
CA PHE A 21 3.08 7.85 -28.48
C PHE A 21 1.77 7.05 -28.51
N ASN A 22 0.97 7.13 -27.46
CA ASN A 22 -0.36 6.49 -27.42
C ASN A 22 -1.33 7.08 -28.45
N GLN A 23 -1.32 8.41 -28.63
CA GLN A 23 -2.12 9.07 -29.69
C GLN A 23 -1.67 8.64 -31.09
N TRP A 24 -0.38 8.51 -31.30
CA TRP A 24 0.18 8.01 -32.58
C TRP A 24 -0.23 6.55 -32.83
N ILE A 25 -0.13 5.66 -31.85
CA ILE A 25 -0.58 4.26 -31.95
C ILE A 25 -2.10 4.22 -32.24
N ALA A 26 -2.90 5.01 -31.53
CA ALA A 26 -4.35 5.07 -31.74
C ALA A 26 -4.71 5.54 -33.17
N SER A 27 -3.92 6.44 -33.77
CA SER A 27 -4.13 6.89 -35.14
C SER A 27 -3.78 5.85 -36.21
N VAL A 28 -2.93 4.87 -35.87
CA VAL A 28 -2.48 3.80 -36.78
C VAL A 28 -3.29 2.51 -36.60
N SER A 29 -3.87 2.28 -35.40
CA SER A 29 -4.69 1.09 -35.13
C SER A 29 -6.16 1.40 -35.42
N THR A 30 -6.76 0.64 -36.33
CA THR A 30 -8.20 0.68 -36.66
C THR A 30 -9.10 0.00 -35.64
N GLN A 31 -8.58 -0.42 -34.51
CA GLN A 31 -9.35 -0.94 -33.37
C GLN A 31 -9.65 0.21 -32.40
N ASP A 32 -10.92 0.27 -31.94
CA ASP A 32 -11.29 1.07 -30.75
C ASP A 32 -10.44 0.58 -29.58
N VAL A 33 -9.25 1.17 -29.45
CA VAL A 33 -8.45 1.02 -28.23
C VAL A 33 -9.24 1.73 -27.17
N ALA A 34 -9.85 0.97 -26.25
CA ALA A 34 -10.44 1.50 -25.05
C ALA A 34 -9.49 2.56 -24.53
N GLN A 35 -9.99 3.78 -24.46
CA GLN A 35 -9.24 4.99 -24.16
C GLN A 35 -8.40 4.73 -22.91
N ALA A 36 -7.13 4.39 -23.11
CA ALA A 36 -6.20 4.28 -21.99
C ALA A 36 -6.13 5.69 -21.41
N ASP A 37 -6.72 5.87 -20.22
CA ASP A 37 -6.66 7.11 -19.48
C ASP A 37 -5.28 7.72 -19.61
N SER A 38 -5.22 8.93 -20.13
CA SER A 38 -3.93 9.56 -20.41
C SER A 38 -3.11 9.63 -19.12
N VAL A 39 -1.79 9.50 -19.20
CA VAL A 39 -0.90 9.65 -18.03
C VAL A 39 -1.15 10.99 -17.34
N VAL A 40 -1.54 12.02 -18.08
CA VAL A 40 -1.94 13.35 -17.59
C VAL A 40 -3.23 13.24 -16.76
N GLU A 41 -4.22 12.46 -17.18
CA GLU A 41 -5.48 12.23 -16.48
C GLU A 41 -5.24 11.48 -15.16
N ARG A 42 -4.34 10.49 -15.16
CA ARG A 42 -3.87 9.82 -13.93
C ARG A 42 -3.07 10.75 -13.02
N ALA A 43 -2.27 11.65 -13.55
CA ALA A 43 -1.56 12.67 -12.76
C ALA A 43 -2.52 13.71 -12.16
N THR A 44 -3.59 14.08 -12.87
CA THR A 44 -4.64 14.97 -12.35
C THR A 44 -5.59 14.25 -11.39
N SER A 45 -5.64 12.91 -11.36
CA SER A 45 -6.41 12.14 -10.36
C SER A 45 -5.89 12.32 -8.93
N GLY A 46 -4.79 13.02 -8.73
CA GLY A 46 -4.30 13.37 -7.38
C GLY A 46 -5.32 14.15 -6.55
N TYR A 47 -6.17 14.97 -7.17
CA TYR A 47 -7.22 15.69 -6.46
C TYR A 47 -8.37 14.75 -6.02
N LEU A 48 -8.65 13.67 -6.77
CA LEU A 48 -9.63 12.67 -6.40
C LEU A 48 -9.20 11.93 -5.12
N ARG A 49 -7.89 11.75 -4.90
CA ARG A 49 -7.36 11.18 -3.65
C ARG A 49 -7.58 12.11 -2.47
N LEU A 50 -7.36 13.41 -2.66
CA LEU A 50 -7.62 14.39 -1.60
C LEU A 50 -9.10 14.43 -1.23
N ASP A 51 -9.97 14.33 -2.21
CA ASP A 51 -11.42 14.25 -2.02
C ASP A 51 -11.80 12.99 -1.23
N MET A 52 -11.27 11.84 -1.63
CA MET A 52 -11.41 10.56 -0.95
C MET A 52 -10.88 10.61 0.50
N TRP A 53 -9.74 11.24 0.73
CA TRP A 53 -9.16 11.37 2.07
C TRP A 53 -9.98 12.32 2.95
N ASN A 54 -10.52 13.41 2.40
CA ASN A 54 -11.42 14.29 3.14
C ASN A 54 -12.70 13.55 3.55
N GLN A 55 -13.30 12.77 2.65
CA GLN A 55 -14.45 11.94 2.99
C GLN A 55 -14.11 10.88 4.04
N ALA A 56 -12.92 10.26 3.96
CA ALA A 56 -12.42 9.33 4.97
C ALA A 56 -12.29 9.99 6.35
N LEU A 57 -11.80 11.22 6.42
CA LEU A 57 -11.71 11.99 7.67
C LEU A 57 -13.09 12.30 8.26
N VAL A 58 -14.05 12.65 7.41
CA VAL A 58 -15.45 12.83 7.84
C VAL A 58 -16.00 11.52 8.40
N ALA A 59 -15.81 10.40 7.71
CA ALA A 59 -16.24 9.09 8.20
C ALA A 59 -15.61 8.72 9.55
N ILE A 60 -14.31 8.99 9.74
CA ILE A 60 -13.62 8.76 11.03
C ILE A 60 -14.23 9.62 12.13
N SER A 61 -14.61 10.88 11.83
CA SER A 61 -15.24 11.76 12.82
C SER A 61 -16.63 11.30 13.24
N GLU A 62 -17.38 10.62 12.37
CA GLU A 62 -18.70 10.04 12.67
C GLU A 62 -18.62 8.81 13.59
N LYS A 63 -17.57 7.98 13.45
CA LYS A 63 -17.35 6.80 14.28
C LYS A 63 -15.92 6.73 14.85
N PRO A 64 -15.50 7.70 15.69
CA PRO A 64 -14.13 7.82 16.13
C PRO A 64 -13.66 6.68 17.06
N TRP A 65 -14.55 6.03 17.80
CA TRP A 65 -14.16 5.08 18.85
C TRP A 65 -13.91 3.67 18.36
N PHE A 66 -14.78 3.12 17.51
CA PHE A 66 -14.75 1.72 17.09
C PHE A 66 -14.63 1.54 15.57
N GLY A 67 -14.75 2.63 14.82
CA GLY A 67 -14.72 2.60 13.35
C GLY A 67 -15.91 1.85 12.76
N TYR A 68 -15.71 1.34 11.54
CA TYR A 68 -16.75 0.66 10.76
C TYR A 68 -16.55 -0.86 10.68
N GLY A 69 -15.45 -1.37 11.21
CA GLY A 69 -15.06 -2.77 11.11
C GLY A 69 -13.98 -3.01 10.06
N TRP A 70 -13.27 -4.12 10.20
CA TRP A 70 -12.15 -4.47 9.34
C TRP A 70 -12.57 -4.55 7.87
N ASN A 71 -11.83 -3.89 6.99
CA ASN A 71 -12.08 -3.82 5.53
C ASN A 71 -13.44 -3.20 5.14
N GLN A 72 -14.03 -2.34 5.99
CA GLN A 72 -15.35 -1.72 5.76
C GLN A 72 -15.26 -0.26 5.32
N THR A 73 -14.23 0.12 4.55
CA THR A 73 -14.07 1.48 4.03
C THR A 73 -15.26 1.90 3.15
N GLY A 74 -15.85 0.97 2.37
CA GLY A 74 -17.06 1.25 1.59
C GLY A 74 -18.28 1.60 2.47
N MET A 75 -18.44 0.96 3.63
CA MET A 75 -19.50 1.31 4.58
C MET A 75 -19.28 2.67 5.23
N ALA A 76 -18.01 3.02 5.47
CA ALA A 76 -17.63 4.34 5.95
C ALA A 76 -17.95 5.43 4.91
N GLN A 77 -17.71 5.14 3.63
CA GLN A 77 -18.07 6.02 2.53
C GLN A 77 -19.57 6.28 2.45
N ILE A 78 -20.39 5.22 2.56
CA ILE A 78 -21.86 5.36 2.58
C ILE A 78 -22.30 6.26 3.74
N ALA A 79 -21.75 6.04 4.94
CA ALA A 79 -22.13 6.81 6.13
C ALA A 79 -21.72 8.29 6.03
N ALA A 80 -20.61 8.60 5.37
CA ALA A 80 -20.12 9.97 5.18
C ALA A 80 -20.72 10.66 3.95
N PHE A 81 -21.47 9.96 3.10
CA PHE A 81 -21.93 10.46 1.81
C PHE A 81 -22.81 11.71 1.92
N ASP A 82 -23.71 11.74 2.87
CA ASP A 82 -24.63 12.90 3.08
C ASP A 82 -23.86 14.16 3.56
N LEU A 83 -22.75 13.98 4.28
CA LEU A 83 -21.93 15.06 4.83
C LEU A 83 -20.86 15.51 3.84
N TYR A 84 -20.32 14.58 3.07
CA TYR A 84 -19.29 14.83 2.07
C TYR A 84 -19.52 13.94 0.84
N PRO A 85 -20.31 14.35 -0.13
CA PRO A 85 -20.57 13.60 -1.35
C PRO A 85 -19.29 13.38 -2.16
N SER A 86 -19.06 12.15 -2.60
CA SER A 86 -17.99 11.80 -3.53
C SER A 86 -18.58 11.26 -4.82
N HIS A 87 -17.90 11.50 -5.95
CA HIS A 87 -18.36 11.07 -7.26
C HIS A 87 -17.98 9.62 -7.59
N GLU A 88 -17.07 9.02 -6.81
CA GLU A 88 -16.56 7.68 -7.06
C GLU A 88 -16.70 6.77 -5.84
N TRP A 89 -16.95 5.48 -6.11
CA TRP A 89 -16.97 4.44 -5.09
C TRP A 89 -15.59 3.81 -4.94
N TYR A 90 -15.11 3.69 -3.71
CA TYR A 90 -13.84 3.06 -3.42
C TYR A 90 -13.94 2.06 -2.26
N LYS A 91 -13.16 0.98 -2.35
CA LYS A 91 -13.09 -0.06 -1.33
C LYS A 91 -12.01 0.20 -0.28
N THR A 92 -11.09 1.11 -0.55
CA THR A 92 -9.98 1.49 0.33
C THR A 92 -9.77 2.99 0.22
N ALA A 93 -9.26 3.64 1.26
CA ALA A 93 -8.90 5.05 1.22
C ALA A 93 -7.59 5.33 0.43
N HIS A 94 -6.98 4.31 -0.19
CA HIS A 94 -5.66 4.38 -0.83
C HIS A 94 -4.59 4.98 0.10
N ASN A 95 -4.75 4.75 1.40
CA ASN A 95 -3.85 5.18 2.44
C ASN A 95 -4.03 4.25 3.65
N VAL A 96 -3.02 3.46 3.94
CA VAL A 96 -3.07 2.45 5.02
C VAL A 96 -3.38 3.04 6.40
N ILE A 97 -2.95 4.27 6.67
CA ILE A 97 -3.22 4.94 7.96
C ILE A 97 -4.70 5.27 8.07
N LEU A 98 -5.29 5.86 7.01
CA LEU A 98 -6.72 6.18 6.99
C LEU A 98 -7.57 4.91 7.04
N ASP A 99 -7.22 3.86 6.30
CA ASP A 99 -7.94 2.59 6.35
C ASP A 99 -7.92 1.98 7.75
N LEU A 100 -6.77 1.96 8.44
CA LEU A 100 -6.67 1.45 9.81
C LEU A 100 -7.55 2.25 10.79
N LEU A 101 -7.62 3.57 10.64
CA LEU A 101 -8.47 4.43 11.47
C LEU A 101 -9.96 4.24 11.16
N ILE A 102 -10.34 4.12 9.89
CA ILE A 102 -11.71 3.83 9.46
C ILE A 102 -12.19 2.50 10.03
N TRP A 103 -11.34 1.46 9.93
CA TRP A 103 -11.74 0.10 10.33
C TRP A 103 -11.85 -0.08 11.84
N ASN A 104 -10.95 0.53 12.61
CA ASN A 104 -10.78 0.24 14.03
C ASN A 104 -11.09 1.43 14.96
N GLY A 105 -11.41 2.60 14.38
CA GLY A 105 -11.49 3.86 15.13
C GLY A 105 -10.13 4.40 15.55
N ILE A 106 -10.14 5.60 16.11
CA ILE A 106 -8.92 6.31 16.52
C ILE A 106 -8.13 5.57 17.62
N PRO A 107 -8.76 5.03 18.69
CA PRO A 107 -7.99 4.40 19.78
C PRO A 107 -7.24 3.15 19.31
N VAL A 108 -7.94 2.20 18.70
CA VAL A 108 -7.34 0.92 18.29
C VAL A 108 -6.50 1.10 17.03
N GLY A 109 -7.00 1.81 16.02
CA GLY A 109 -6.26 2.12 14.80
C GLY A 109 -5.00 2.92 15.10
N GLY A 110 -5.07 3.93 15.97
CA GLY A 110 -3.93 4.71 16.42
C GLY A 110 -2.91 3.87 17.18
N LEU A 111 -3.36 2.96 18.06
CA LEU A 111 -2.47 2.03 18.77
C LEU A 111 -1.71 1.12 17.78
N ILE A 112 -2.38 0.58 16.77
CA ILE A 112 -1.75 -0.25 15.73
C ILE A 112 -0.70 0.57 14.97
N ILE A 113 -1.03 1.79 14.55
CA ILE A 113 -0.12 2.69 13.82
C ILE A 113 1.13 3.01 14.66
N VAL A 114 0.94 3.39 15.93
CA VAL A 114 2.04 3.69 16.85
C VAL A 114 2.91 2.44 17.09
N TYR A 115 2.29 1.27 17.32
CA TYR A 115 3.02 0.01 17.47
C TYR A 115 3.87 -0.31 16.23
N MET A 116 3.30 -0.21 15.03
CA MET A 116 4.03 -0.44 13.79
C MET A 116 5.17 0.56 13.60
N ALA A 117 4.92 1.86 13.88
CA ALA A 117 5.95 2.90 13.77
C ALA A 117 7.11 2.65 14.76
N CYS A 118 6.81 2.31 16.02
CA CYS A 118 7.83 1.98 17.02
C CYS A 118 8.61 0.71 16.62
N TRP A 119 7.91 -0.31 16.11
CA TRP A 119 8.56 -1.53 15.67
C TRP A 119 9.49 -1.28 14.47
N LEU A 120 9.05 -0.53 13.47
CA LEU A 120 9.88 -0.12 12.34
C LEU A 120 11.07 0.74 12.76
N TYR A 121 10.88 1.65 13.72
CA TYR A 121 11.96 2.44 14.30
C TYR A 121 13.03 1.55 14.94
N TRP A 122 12.63 0.55 15.74
CA TRP A 122 13.58 -0.39 16.33
C TRP A 122 14.23 -1.28 15.29
N LEU A 123 13.46 -1.72 14.29
CA LEU A 123 13.97 -2.55 13.20
C LEU A 123 15.07 -1.85 12.39
N ASN A 124 14.99 -0.51 12.27
CA ASN A 124 16.03 0.30 11.61
C ASN A 124 17.43 0.10 12.23
N ASN A 125 17.51 -0.25 13.53
CA ASN A 125 18.80 -0.56 14.16
C ASN A 125 19.44 -1.87 13.67
N GLY A 126 18.69 -2.70 12.95
CA GLY A 126 19.18 -3.90 12.27
C GLY A 126 19.81 -3.62 10.89
N ILE A 127 19.66 -2.39 10.38
CA ILE A 127 20.19 -2.00 9.06
C ILE A 127 21.66 -1.62 9.20
N LYS A 128 22.58 -2.56 8.92
CA LYS A 128 24.02 -2.39 9.15
C LYS A 128 24.90 -2.74 7.96
N ASP A 129 24.45 -3.64 7.11
CA ASP A 129 25.20 -4.11 5.94
C ASP A 129 24.46 -3.79 4.64
N THR A 130 25.14 -4.02 3.50
CA THR A 130 24.57 -3.73 2.18
C THR A 130 23.26 -4.44 1.90
N VAL A 131 23.09 -5.67 2.42
CA VAL A 131 21.85 -6.46 2.20
C VAL A 131 20.70 -5.88 2.99
N SER A 132 20.90 -5.55 4.27
CA SER A 132 19.88 -4.93 5.10
C SER A 132 19.55 -3.50 4.67
N ILE A 133 20.52 -2.75 4.15
CA ILE A 133 20.28 -1.42 3.55
C ILE A 133 19.38 -1.56 2.31
N ALA A 134 19.70 -2.48 1.40
CA ALA A 134 18.87 -2.74 0.22
C ALA A 134 17.45 -3.18 0.62
N ALA A 135 17.33 -4.11 1.57
CA ALA A 135 16.04 -4.55 2.11
C ALA A 135 15.25 -3.38 2.73
N GLY A 136 15.91 -2.53 3.52
CA GLY A 136 15.31 -1.34 4.14
C GLY A 136 14.77 -0.35 3.12
N LEU A 137 15.52 -0.08 2.05
CA LEU A 137 15.08 0.79 0.96
C LEU A 137 13.85 0.22 0.23
N MET A 138 13.82 -1.08 -0.03
CA MET A 138 12.66 -1.74 -0.64
C MET A 138 11.43 -1.71 0.28
N VAL A 139 11.61 -1.95 1.58
CA VAL A 139 10.54 -1.81 2.60
C VAL A 139 10.01 -0.38 2.61
N CYS A 140 10.88 0.63 2.66
CA CYS A 140 10.47 2.03 2.58
C CYS A 140 9.66 2.34 1.31
N ALA A 141 10.10 1.84 0.15
CA ALA A 141 9.37 2.05 -1.11
C ALA A 141 7.95 1.45 -1.06
N ILE A 142 7.80 0.23 -0.55
CA ILE A 142 6.48 -0.42 -0.40
C ILE A 142 5.61 0.34 0.61
N LEU A 143 6.17 0.79 1.74
CA LEU A 143 5.41 1.53 2.75
C LEU A 143 5.00 2.92 2.25
N ILE A 144 5.86 3.64 1.52
CA ILE A 144 5.49 4.91 0.86
C ILE A 144 4.38 4.67 -0.16
N HIS A 145 4.48 3.59 -0.94
CA HIS A 145 3.42 3.20 -1.86
C HIS A 145 2.11 2.92 -1.12
N ALA A 146 2.14 2.28 0.05
CA ALA A 146 0.97 2.00 0.88
C ALA A 146 0.31 3.25 1.51
N LEU A 147 0.99 4.41 1.51
CA LEU A 147 0.40 5.70 1.90
C LEU A 147 -0.34 6.39 0.75
N LEU A 148 -0.14 5.93 -0.49
CA LEU A 148 -0.70 6.55 -1.70
C LEU A 148 -1.62 5.60 -2.48
N GLU A 149 -1.51 4.29 -2.22
CA GLU A 149 -2.22 3.20 -2.88
C GLU A 149 -2.48 2.06 -1.87
N TYR A 150 -2.94 0.91 -2.35
CA TYR A 150 -3.25 -0.26 -1.51
C TYR A 150 -2.40 -1.51 -1.83
N PRO A 151 -1.06 -1.42 -1.97
CA PRO A 151 -0.22 -2.56 -2.32
C PRO A 151 -0.29 -3.71 -1.29
N ILE A 152 -0.51 -3.37 -0.02
CA ILE A 152 -0.59 -4.37 1.06
C ILE A 152 -1.82 -5.28 0.99
N HIS A 153 -2.81 -4.97 0.15
CA HIS A 153 -3.93 -5.86 -0.13
C HIS A 153 -3.58 -6.99 -1.10
N TYR A 154 -2.42 -6.92 -1.74
CA TYR A 154 -1.97 -7.93 -2.70
C TYR A 154 -0.86 -8.79 -2.11
N ALA A 155 -1.04 -10.11 -2.19
CA ALA A 155 -0.07 -11.08 -1.67
C ALA A 155 1.32 -10.92 -2.29
N TYR A 156 1.41 -10.54 -3.56
CA TYR A 156 2.67 -10.33 -4.27
C TYR A 156 3.48 -9.11 -3.80
N PHE A 157 2.87 -8.19 -3.02
CA PHE A 157 3.59 -7.15 -2.28
C PHE A 157 3.80 -7.55 -0.82
N LEU A 158 2.80 -8.17 -0.20
CA LEU A 158 2.82 -8.51 1.22
C LEU A 158 3.87 -9.58 1.54
N LEU A 159 4.00 -10.61 0.67
CA LEU A 159 4.99 -11.67 0.87
C LEU A 159 6.44 -11.16 0.77
N PRO A 160 6.84 -10.41 -0.28
CA PRO A 160 8.16 -9.78 -0.32
C PRO A 160 8.41 -8.83 0.85
N LEU A 161 7.40 -8.02 1.24
CA LEU A 161 7.51 -7.12 2.39
C LEU A 161 7.85 -7.90 3.67
N GLY A 162 7.10 -8.97 3.96
CA GLY A 162 7.35 -9.82 5.12
C GLY A 162 8.74 -10.46 5.10
N PHE A 163 9.18 -10.93 3.93
CA PHE A 163 10.51 -11.50 3.75
C PHE A 163 11.63 -10.47 4.00
N LEU A 164 11.51 -9.27 3.44
CA LEU A 164 12.48 -8.18 3.61
C LEU A 164 12.57 -7.73 5.07
N LEU A 165 11.42 -7.60 5.74
CA LEU A 165 11.37 -7.29 7.17
C LEU A 165 12.04 -8.38 8.00
N GLY A 166 11.85 -9.66 7.64
CA GLY A 166 12.52 -10.80 8.27
C GLY A 166 14.04 -10.76 8.11
N ILE A 167 14.57 -10.39 6.93
CA ILE A 167 16.02 -10.20 6.70
C ILE A 167 16.60 -9.16 7.66
N ILE A 168 15.92 -8.00 7.78
CA ILE A 168 16.39 -6.91 8.65
C ILE A 168 16.31 -7.36 10.12
N GLN A 169 15.20 -8.00 10.51
CA GLN A 169 15.00 -8.48 11.88
C GLN A 169 16.04 -9.52 12.30
N ALA A 170 16.44 -10.42 11.39
CA ALA A 170 17.45 -11.43 11.67
C ALA A 170 18.82 -10.84 12.05
N GLN A 171 19.09 -9.59 11.62
CA GLN A 171 20.33 -8.89 11.96
C GLN A 171 20.25 -8.05 13.24
N TYR A 172 19.06 -7.98 13.87
CA TYR A 172 18.86 -7.23 15.10
C TYR A 172 18.58 -8.17 16.29
N PRO A 173 19.63 -8.62 17.01
CA PRO A 173 19.51 -9.67 18.03
C PRO A 173 18.72 -9.25 19.29
N ARG A 174 18.37 -7.97 19.43
CA ARG A 174 17.61 -7.47 20.59
C ARG A 174 16.10 -7.56 20.44
N LEU A 175 15.60 -7.84 19.23
CA LEU A 175 14.17 -8.10 19.05
C LEU A 175 13.84 -9.50 19.58
N PRO A 176 12.71 -9.66 20.28
CA PRO A 176 12.31 -10.95 20.79
C PRO A 176 12.10 -11.93 19.63
N THR A 177 12.77 -13.05 19.69
CA THR A 177 12.64 -14.14 18.72
C THR A 177 12.02 -15.35 19.39
N VAL A 178 11.10 -16.00 18.70
CA VAL A 178 10.52 -17.27 19.14
C VAL A 178 11.16 -18.37 18.29
N ASN A 179 11.89 -19.27 18.95
CA ASN A 179 12.43 -20.44 18.28
C ASN A 179 11.31 -21.47 18.09
N LEU A 180 10.80 -21.56 16.88
CA LEU A 180 9.83 -22.59 16.51
C LEU A 180 10.55 -23.86 16.06
N ASN A 181 10.00 -25.00 16.45
CA ASN A 181 10.42 -26.27 15.89
C ASN A 181 10.17 -26.29 14.37
N SER A 182 11.08 -26.87 13.59
CA SER A 182 10.96 -26.97 12.13
C SER A 182 9.62 -27.52 11.66
N SER A 183 9.08 -28.53 12.37
CA SER A 183 7.76 -29.09 12.05
C SER A 183 6.63 -28.07 12.21
N VAL A 184 6.66 -27.25 13.26
CA VAL A 184 5.68 -26.17 13.49
C VAL A 184 5.78 -25.11 12.41
N THR A 185 7.00 -24.71 12.05
CA THR A 185 7.24 -23.72 10.97
C THR A 185 6.72 -24.23 9.64
N VAL A 186 7.02 -25.48 9.27
CA VAL A 186 6.52 -26.10 8.04
C VAL A 186 4.99 -26.18 8.05
N SER A 187 4.38 -26.54 9.18
CA SER A 187 2.92 -26.60 9.31
C SER A 187 2.26 -25.22 9.12
N ILE A 188 2.81 -24.17 9.71
CA ILE A 188 2.30 -22.79 9.54
C ILE A 188 2.39 -22.37 8.07
N ILE A 189 3.53 -22.62 7.41
CA ILE A 189 3.72 -22.30 5.99
C ILE A 189 2.72 -23.10 5.12
N ALA A 190 2.57 -24.39 5.38
CA ALA A 190 1.64 -25.26 4.64
C ALA A 190 0.19 -24.80 4.79
N ILE A 191 -0.25 -24.46 6.01
CA ILE A 191 -1.59 -23.91 6.28
C ILE A 191 -1.78 -22.59 5.52
N GLY A 192 -0.78 -21.70 5.54
CA GLY A 192 -0.82 -20.43 4.82
C GLY A 192 -0.96 -20.64 3.30
N LEU A 193 -0.21 -21.55 2.71
CA LEU A 193 -0.27 -21.87 1.29
C LEU A 193 -1.62 -22.50 0.90
N VAL A 194 -2.15 -23.41 1.71
CA VAL A 194 -3.47 -24.01 1.48
C VAL A 194 -4.56 -22.94 1.57
N SER A 195 -4.51 -22.06 2.58
CA SER A 195 -5.46 -20.96 2.72
C SER A 195 -5.45 -20.02 1.53
N LEU A 196 -4.25 -19.66 1.03
CA LEU A 196 -4.11 -18.88 -0.21
C LEU A 196 -4.73 -19.61 -1.41
N GLY A 197 -4.46 -20.90 -1.57
CA GLY A 197 -5.03 -21.71 -2.66
C GLY A 197 -6.55 -21.79 -2.59
N LEU A 198 -7.14 -21.83 -1.41
CA LEU A 198 -8.60 -21.84 -1.23
C LEU A 198 -9.23 -20.49 -1.57
N ILE A 199 -8.60 -19.36 -1.19
CA ILE A 199 -9.07 -18.00 -1.51
C ILE A 199 -9.03 -17.72 -3.02
N TYR A 200 -8.05 -18.27 -3.74
CA TYR A 200 -7.94 -18.08 -5.20
C TYR A 200 -8.81 -19.05 -6.02
N ARG A 201 -9.46 -20.01 -5.38
CA ARG A 201 -10.34 -20.98 -6.06
C ARG A 201 -11.77 -20.46 -6.24
N ASP A 202 -12.21 -19.53 -5.42
CA ASP A 202 -13.53 -18.87 -5.45
C ASP A 202 -13.48 -17.56 -6.27
#